data_06be9adefdc53691ef694b9fcc1f969c
#
_entry.id   06be9adefdc53691ef694b9fcc1f969c
#
_cell.length_a   1.000
_cell.length_b   1.000
_cell.length_c   1.000
_cell.angle_alpha   90.00
_cell.angle_beta   90.00
_cell.angle_gamma   90.00
#
_symmetry.space_group_name_H-M   'P 1'
#
loop_
_entity.id
_entity.type
_entity.pdbx_description
1 polymer ?
#
loop_
_entity_poly.entity_id
_entity_poly.type
_entity_poly.pdbx_seq_one_letter_code
_entity_poly.pdbx_strand_id
1 'polypeptide(L)'
;AVAGTIKGLDALAADARAKAKARGGKNPFMFVPGIDVPFHSEVLRPGVPEFRGRLLELVPEDLDVARLVGHYVPNLVARPFALTQDFARSILEVVPSEPVEEILADWDSWAKRPTELARVLLVELLAWQFASPVRWIETQEVLLSSPSEGGLGIEHIVEVGLANSPTLANLATNTLRLPQHAGRHVTVHNARRD
;
A
#
# COMPACT_ATOMS: atom_id res chain seq x y z
N ALA A 1 1.66 8.87 8.44
CA ALA A 1 2.77 8.41 9.30
C ALA A 1 4.09 8.60 8.56
N VAL A 2 5.21 8.72 9.30
CA VAL A 2 6.56 8.87 8.76
C VAL A 2 7.47 7.90 9.51
N ALA A 3 8.33 7.21 8.78
CA ALA A 3 9.38 6.35 9.32
C ALA A 3 10.75 6.78 8.77
N GLY A 4 11.81 6.59 9.55
CA GLY A 4 13.15 6.98 9.16
C GLY A 4 14.15 6.90 10.31
N THR A 5 15.32 7.53 10.15
CA THR A 5 16.32 7.60 11.21
C THR A 5 15.86 8.49 12.37
N ILE A 6 16.28 8.18 13.60
CA ILE A 6 15.95 8.99 14.79
C ILE A 6 16.30 10.46 14.57
N LYS A 7 17.51 10.73 14.05
CA LYS A 7 17.93 12.10 13.72
C LYS A 7 17.00 12.82 12.75
N GLY A 8 16.54 12.11 11.72
CA GLY A 8 15.57 12.67 10.74
C GLY A 8 14.21 12.94 11.36
N LEU A 9 13.72 12.01 12.19
CA LEU A 9 12.44 12.16 12.91
C LEU A 9 12.49 13.32 13.91
N ASP A 10 13.59 13.50 14.63
CA ASP A 10 13.77 14.61 15.58
C ASP A 10 13.78 15.96 14.83
N ALA A 11 14.48 16.05 13.70
CA ALA A 11 14.49 17.25 12.87
C ALA A 11 13.08 17.58 12.34
N LEU A 12 12.35 16.59 11.83
CA LEU A 12 10.98 16.75 11.39
C LEU A 12 10.05 17.19 12.52
N ALA A 13 10.20 16.58 13.71
CA ALA A 13 9.41 16.92 14.88
C ALA A 13 9.63 18.38 15.32
N ALA A 14 10.89 18.83 15.31
CA ALA A 14 11.25 20.21 15.65
C ALA A 14 10.64 21.21 14.67
N ASP A 15 10.76 20.97 13.35
CA ASP A 15 10.18 21.81 12.32
C ASP A 15 8.64 21.85 12.39
N ALA A 16 8.00 20.69 12.52
CA ALA A 16 6.55 20.59 12.63
C ALA A 16 5.99 21.31 13.85
N ARG A 17 6.67 21.20 15.02
CA ARG A 17 6.28 21.92 16.24
C ARG A 17 6.44 23.44 16.08
N ALA A 18 7.54 23.89 15.47
CA ALA A 18 7.77 25.31 15.23
C ALA A 18 6.68 25.90 14.33
N LYS A 19 6.34 25.21 13.23
CA LYS A 19 5.26 25.62 12.31
C LYS A 19 3.88 25.61 12.98
N ALA A 20 3.58 24.61 13.79
CA ALA A 20 2.32 24.55 14.52
C ALA A 20 2.21 25.71 15.54
N LYS A 21 3.28 25.99 16.29
CA LYS A 21 3.33 27.10 17.24
C LYS A 21 3.09 28.45 16.54
N ALA A 22 3.74 28.67 15.40
CA ALA A 22 3.56 29.90 14.61
C ALA A 22 2.13 30.12 14.13
N ARG A 23 1.35 29.04 13.95
CA ARG A 23 -0.06 29.06 13.52
C ARG A 23 -1.07 28.96 14.66
N GLY A 24 -0.61 28.95 15.92
CA GLY A 24 -1.49 28.76 17.08
C GLY A 24 -2.10 27.34 17.18
N GLY A 25 -1.52 26.36 16.49
CA GLY A 25 -2.01 24.99 16.42
C GLY A 25 -1.47 24.08 17.53
N LYS A 26 -2.08 22.88 17.66
CA LYS A 26 -1.63 21.84 18.60
C LYS A 26 -0.36 21.15 18.08
N ASN A 27 0.35 20.42 18.97
CA ASN A 27 1.52 19.60 18.57
C ASN A 27 1.14 18.59 17.48
N PRO A 28 1.70 18.71 16.26
CA PRO A 28 1.35 17.85 15.13
C PRO A 28 2.17 16.55 15.09
N PHE A 29 3.12 16.38 16.00
CA PHE A 29 4.03 15.22 16.01
C PHE A 29 3.76 14.34 17.23
N MET A 30 3.53 13.07 16.96
CA MET A 30 3.30 12.05 17.98
C MET A 30 4.06 10.79 17.61
N PHE A 31 4.85 10.28 18.53
CA PHE A 31 5.48 8.96 18.36
C PHE A 31 4.44 7.86 18.43
N VAL A 32 4.62 6.82 17.58
CA VAL A 32 3.85 5.59 17.69
C VAL A 32 4.57 4.65 18.65
N PRO A 33 4.04 4.42 19.85
CA PRO A 33 4.73 3.61 20.86
C PRO A 33 4.80 2.14 20.42
N GLY A 34 5.90 1.45 20.80
CA GLY A 34 6.07 0.02 20.53
C GLY A 34 6.51 -0.34 19.11
N ILE A 35 6.80 0.65 18.24
CA ILE A 35 7.37 0.43 16.92
C ILE A 35 8.76 1.07 16.90
N ASP A 36 9.79 0.24 16.90
CA ASP A 36 11.21 0.61 16.87
C ASP A 36 11.90 0.29 15.51
N VAL A 37 11.18 -0.36 14.59
CA VAL A 37 11.64 -0.67 13.24
C VAL A 37 11.08 0.37 12.27
N PRO A 38 11.92 0.96 11.38
CA PRO A 38 11.48 1.97 10.42
C PRO A 38 10.75 1.34 9.21
N PHE A 39 9.65 0.60 9.48
CA PHE A 39 8.81 0.02 8.42
C PHE A 39 8.39 1.06 7.39
N HIS A 40 8.22 0.59 6.16
CA HIS A 40 7.83 1.40 5.01
C HIS A 40 8.84 2.51 4.65
N SER A 41 10.13 2.27 4.93
CA SER A 41 11.23 3.16 4.56
C SER A 41 12.36 2.44 3.84
N GLU A 42 13.16 3.21 3.09
CA GLU A 42 14.32 2.71 2.34
C GLU A 42 15.40 2.06 3.22
N VAL A 43 15.42 2.35 4.52
CA VAL A 43 16.35 1.75 5.49
C VAL A 43 16.24 0.21 5.49
N LEU A 44 15.06 -0.33 5.16
CA LEU A 44 14.81 -1.77 5.15
C LEU A 44 15.07 -2.44 3.79
N ARG A 45 15.43 -1.71 2.75
CA ARG A 45 15.71 -2.27 1.41
C ARG A 45 16.71 -3.43 1.39
N PRO A 46 17.79 -3.42 2.21
CA PRO A 46 18.71 -4.55 2.26
C PRO A 46 18.07 -5.90 2.66
N GLY A 47 16.93 -5.88 3.34
CA GLY A 47 16.18 -7.08 3.72
C GLY A 47 15.26 -7.64 2.62
N VAL A 48 15.06 -6.92 1.52
CA VAL A 48 14.15 -7.35 0.45
C VAL A 48 14.53 -8.69 -0.19
N PRO A 49 15.81 -8.97 -0.54
CA PRO A 49 16.19 -10.25 -1.15
C PRO A 49 15.91 -11.46 -0.25
N GLU A 50 16.19 -11.35 1.04
CA GLU A 50 15.91 -12.43 1.99
C GLU A 50 14.40 -12.65 2.14
N PHE A 51 13.64 -11.58 2.29
CA PHE A 51 12.19 -11.69 2.45
C PHE A 51 11.51 -12.22 1.17
N ARG A 52 11.99 -11.82 -0.02
CA ARG A 52 11.56 -12.40 -1.30
C ARG A 52 11.76 -13.91 -1.33
N GLY A 53 12.93 -14.41 -0.91
CA GLY A 53 13.20 -15.84 -0.80
C GLY A 53 12.18 -16.57 0.08
N ARG A 54 11.85 -16.02 1.24
CA ARG A 54 10.83 -16.56 2.13
C ARG A 54 9.43 -16.54 1.50
N LEU A 55 9.08 -15.49 0.79
CA LEU A 55 7.79 -15.41 0.10
C LEU A 55 7.67 -16.45 -1.02
N LEU A 56 8.75 -16.73 -1.75
CA LEU A 56 8.78 -17.77 -2.78
C LEU A 56 8.55 -19.18 -2.20
N GLU A 57 8.93 -19.42 -0.95
CA GLU A 57 8.64 -20.68 -0.25
C GLU A 57 7.18 -20.76 0.24
N LEU A 58 6.56 -19.62 0.55
CA LEU A 58 5.23 -19.56 1.19
C LEU A 58 4.09 -19.36 0.20
N VAL A 59 4.30 -18.59 -0.86
CA VAL A 59 3.27 -18.32 -1.88
C VAL A 59 3.10 -19.55 -2.76
N PRO A 60 1.91 -20.16 -2.82
CA PRO A 60 1.69 -21.40 -3.54
C PRO A 60 1.93 -21.22 -5.05
N GLU A 61 2.35 -22.31 -5.70
CA GLU A 61 2.58 -22.33 -7.15
C GLU A 61 1.28 -22.36 -7.96
N ASP A 62 0.20 -22.91 -7.38
CA ASP A 62 -1.14 -23.04 -7.96
C ASP A 62 -2.07 -21.89 -7.59
N LEU A 63 -1.54 -20.66 -7.60
CA LEU A 63 -2.24 -19.46 -7.19
C LEU A 63 -3.56 -19.27 -7.98
N ASP A 64 -4.66 -19.02 -7.27
CA ASP A 64 -5.92 -18.65 -7.90
C ASP A 64 -5.87 -17.20 -8.42
N VAL A 65 -5.48 -17.05 -9.66
CA VAL A 65 -5.29 -15.76 -10.32
C VAL A 65 -6.59 -14.94 -10.35
N ALA A 66 -7.74 -15.60 -10.45
CA ALA A 66 -9.04 -14.92 -10.53
C ALA A 66 -9.38 -14.17 -9.23
N ARG A 67 -8.84 -14.60 -8.09
CA ARG A 67 -9.02 -13.90 -6.80
C ARG A 67 -8.14 -12.67 -6.66
N LEU A 68 -7.12 -12.52 -7.49
CA LEU A 68 -6.20 -11.38 -7.43
C LEU A 68 -6.56 -10.30 -8.45
N VAL A 69 -6.77 -10.71 -9.70
CA VAL A 69 -6.99 -9.78 -10.81
C VAL A 69 -8.27 -8.96 -10.58
N GLY A 70 -8.10 -7.64 -10.51
CA GLY A 70 -9.19 -6.69 -10.25
C GLY A 70 -9.66 -6.61 -8.79
N HIS A 71 -9.27 -7.55 -7.91
CA HIS A 71 -9.74 -7.64 -6.52
C HIS A 71 -8.70 -7.25 -5.48
N TYR A 72 -7.42 -7.40 -5.79
CA TYR A 72 -6.33 -7.01 -4.89
C TYR A 72 -5.75 -5.65 -5.30
N VAL A 73 -5.71 -4.71 -4.38
CA VAL A 73 -5.06 -3.41 -4.56
C VAL A 73 -3.84 -3.36 -3.64
N PRO A 74 -2.62 -3.58 -4.17
CA PRO A 74 -1.41 -3.59 -3.36
C PRO A 74 -1.00 -2.20 -2.90
N ASN A 75 -0.54 -2.09 -1.66
CA ASN A 75 -0.06 -0.85 -1.04
C ASN A 75 1.11 -0.18 -1.81
N LEU A 76 1.88 -0.98 -2.55
CA LEU A 76 3.08 -0.52 -3.24
C LEU A 76 2.74 0.38 -4.44
N VAL A 77 1.72 0.02 -5.23
CA VAL A 77 1.39 0.71 -6.48
C VAL A 77 0.00 1.37 -6.47
N ALA A 78 -0.85 1.03 -5.48
CA ALA A 78 -2.21 1.56 -5.35
C ALA A 78 -3.05 1.46 -6.64
N ARG A 79 -2.98 0.30 -7.32
CA ARG A 79 -3.73 -0.02 -8.54
C ARG A 79 -4.29 -1.44 -8.41
N PRO A 80 -5.48 -1.73 -8.96
CA PRO A 80 -5.98 -3.10 -9.01
C PRO A 80 -4.98 -4.02 -9.70
N PHE A 81 -4.68 -5.16 -9.08
CA PHE A 81 -3.76 -6.15 -9.61
C PHE A 81 -4.21 -6.63 -10.99
N ALA A 82 -3.30 -6.63 -11.95
CA ALA A 82 -3.57 -7.03 -13.32
C ALA A 82 -2.36 -7.75 -13.93
N LEU A 83 -2.62 -8.69 -14.84
CA LEU A 83 -1.59 -9.35 -15.64
C LEU A 83 -1.41 -8.60 -16.97
N THR A 84 -0.89 -7.38 -16.88
CA THR A 84 -0.63 -6.50 -18.02
C THR A 84 0.77 -5.89 -17.91
N GLN A 85 1.37 -5.57 -19.07
CA GLN A 85 2.66 -4.87 -19.09
C GLN A 85 2.60 -3.54 -18.34
N ASP A 86 1.48 -2.81 -18.44
CA ASP A 86 1.29 -1.53 -17.79
C ASP A 86 1.30 -1.68 -16.26
N PHE A 87 0.65 -2.72 -15.73
CA PHE A 87 0.72 -3.01 -14.30
C PHE A 87 2.13 -3.40 -13.85
N ALA A 88 2.83 -4.25 -14.61
CA ALA A 88 4.21 -4.62 -14.31
C ALA A 88 5.15 -3.39 -14.34
N ARG A 89 5.01 -2.50 -15.32
CA ARG A 89 5.77 -1.23 -15.36
C ARG A 89 5.52 -0.36 -14.15
N SER A 90 4.27 -0.30 -13.64
CA SER A 90 3.96 0.50 -12.45
C SER A 90 4.71 0.06 -11.19
N ILE A 91 5.17 -1.19 -11.13
CA ILE A 91 6.05 -1.66 -10.05
C ILE A 91 7.43 -1.03 -10.19
N LEU A 92 7.99 -1.01 -11.41
CA LEU A 92 9.32 -0.43 -11.68
C LEU A 92 9.36 1.10 -11.50
N GLU A 93 8.23 1.78 -11.64
CA GLU A 93 8.11 3.21 -11.32
C GLU A 93 8.36 3.51 -9.83
N VAL A 94 8.18 2.51 -8.97
CA VAL A 94 8.25 2.67 -7.51
C VAL A 94 9.52 2.03 -6.94
N VAL A 95 9.89 0.84 -7.43
CA VAL A 95 11.01 0.06 -6.88
C VAL A 95 11.83 -0.61 -8.00
N PRO A 96 13.14 -0.77 -7.82
CA PRO A 96 13.97 -1.55 -8.74
C PRO A 96 13.70 -3.04 -8.49
N SER A 97 13.07 -3.71 -9.43
CA SER A 97 12.76 -5.14 -9.34
C SER A 97 13.31 -5.87 -10.57
N GLU A 98 14.44 -6.54 -10.40
CA GLU A 98 15.05 -7.36 -11.45
C GLU A 98 14.06 -8.43 -12.00
N PRO A 99 13.29 -9.18 -11.17
CA PRO A 99 12.32 -10.13 -11.71
C PRO A 99 11.22 -9.48 -12.58
N VAL A 100 10.81 -8.23 -12.27
CA VAL A 100 9.83 -7.51 -13.10
C VAL A 100 10.48 -7.00 -14.40
N GLU A 101 11.76 -6.61 -14.39
CA GLU A 101 12.50 -6.25 -15.59
C GLU A 101 12.61 -7.46 -16.52
N GLU A 102 12.92 -8.65 -15.99
CA GLU A 102 12.97 -9.91 -16.77
C GLU A 102 11.60 -10.25 -17.37
N ILE A 103 10.52 -10.10 -16.63
CA ILE A 103 9.14 -10.30 -17.12
C ILE A 103 8.87 -9.38 -18.32
N LEU A 104 9.21 -8.11 -18.19
CA LEU A 104 8.95 -7.12 -19.25
C LEU A 104 9.86 -7.33 -20.48
N ALA A 105 11.04 -7.87 -20.29
CA ALA A 105 11.98 -8.17 -21.39
C ALA A 105 11.47 -9.34 -22.28
N ASP A 106 10.75 -10.31 -21.71
CA ASP A 106 10.17 -11.45 -22.44
C ASP A 106 8.69 -11.64 -22.11
N TRP A 107 7.92 -10.56 -22.26
CA TRP A 107 6.50 -10.53 -21.92
C TRP A 107 5.68 -11.63 -22.60
N ASP A 108 5.92 -11.90 -23.88
CA ASP A 108 5.14 -12.86 -24.66
C ASP A 108 5.28 -14.30 -24.14
N SER A 109 6.44 -14.63 -23.57
CA SER A 109 6.66 -15.90 -22.90
C SER A 109 5.95 -15.97 -21.54
N TRP A 110 6.06 -14.90 -20.74
CA TRP A 110 5.43 -14.82 -19.43
C TRP A 110 3.90 -14.79 -19.51
N ALA A 111 3.33 -14.09 -20.46
CA ALA A 111 1.87 -14.01 -20.65
C ALA A 111 1.21 -15.38 -20.95
N LYS A 112 1.96 -16.35 -21.43
CA LYS A 112 1.49 -17.74 -21.65
C LYS A 112 1.44 -18.56 -20.36
N ARG A 113 1.99 -18.05 -19.26
CA ARG A 113 2.08 -18.70 -17.96
C ARG A 113 1.45 -17.81 -16.86
N PRO A 114 0.12 -17.53 -16.94
CA PRO A 114 -0.51 -16.50 -16.12
C PRO A 114 -0.40 -16.76 -14.61
N THR A 115 -0.42 -17.99 -14.16
CA THR A 115 -0.27 -18.33 -12.73
C THR A 115 1.15 -18.02 -12.22
N GLU A 116 2.16 -18.37 -13.00
CA GLU A 116 3.55 -18.07 -12.66
C GLU A 116 3.83 -16.55 -12.71
N LEU A 117 3.34 -15.87 -13.75
CA LEU A 117 3.40 -14.41 -13.85
C LEU A 117 2.75 -13.74 -12.63
N ALA A 118 1.54 -14.16 -12.27
CA ALA A 118 0.82 -13.63 -11.11
C ALA A 118 1.61 -13.85 -9.81
N ARG A 119 2.20 -15.05 -9.66
CA ARG A 119 3.00 -15.40 -8.48
C ARG A 119 4.23 -14.51 -8.34
N VAL A 120 4.99 -14.30 -9.41
CA VAL A 120 6.18 -13.44 -9.36
C VAL A 120 5.80 -11.99 -9.07
N LEU A 121 4.79 -11.44 -9.75
CA LEU A 121 4.32 -10.08 -9.49
C LEU A 121 3.82 -9.92 -8.04
N LEU A 122 3.07 -10.89 -7.50
CA LEU A 122 2.61 -10.87 -6.12
C LEU A 122 3.77 -10.90 -5.13
N VAL A 123 4.74 -11.79 -5.35
CA VAL A 123 5.93 -11.87 -4.50
C VAL A 123 6.70 -10.57 -4.48
N GLU A 124 6.91 -9.92 -5.63
CA GLU A 124 7.59 -8.63 -5.69
C GLU A 124 6.81 -7.52 -4.97
N LEU A 125 5.50 -7.45 -5.17
CA LEU A 125 4.64 -6.49 -4.45
C LEU A 125 4.73 -6.67 -2.93
N LEU A 126 4.73 -7.90 -2.43
CA LEU A 126 4.83 -8.22 -1.01
C LEU A 126 6.25 -8.00 -0.48
N ALA A 127 7.28 -8.36 -1.26
CA ALA A 127 8.68 -8.23 -0.85
C ALA A 127 9.10 -6.76 -0.68
N TRP A 128 8.60 -5.87 -1.52
CA TRP A 128 8.96 -4.46 -1.46
C TRP A 128 8.09 -3.62 -0.54
N GLN A 129 6.89 -4.07 -0.16
CA GLN A 129 5.95 -3.21 0.58
C GLN A 129 6.47 -2.80 1.97
N PHE A 130 7.26 -3.65 2.68
CA PHE A 130 7.76 -3.29 4.00
C PHE A 130 8.91 -2.27 3.95
N ALA A 131 9.59 -2.19 2.80
CA ALA A 131 10.72 -1.30 2.54
C ALA A 131 10.34 -0.07 1.70
N SER A 132 9.06 0.15 1.45
CA SER A 132 8.54 1.24 0.60
C SER A 132 7.34 1.92 1.25
N PRO A 133 7.12 3.22 1.00
CA PRO A 133 5.95 3.93 1.50
C PRO A 133 4.64 3.27 1.10
N VAL A 134 3.69 3.20 2.02
CA VAL A 134 2.31 2.79 1.74
C VAL A 134 1.60 3.91 0.99
N ARG A 135 1.11 3.65 -0.19
CA ARG A 135 0.33 4.60 -1.02
C ARG A 135 -1.13 4.63 -0.60
N TRP A 136 -1.37 4.95 0.67
CA TRP A 136 -2.71 4.87 1.25
C TRP A 136 -3.68 5.94 0.71
N ILE A 137 -3.19 7.12 0.37
CA ILE A 137 -4.00 8.19 -0.21
C ILE A 137 -4.50 7.74 -1.59
N GLU A 138 -3.61 7.31 -2.45
CA GLU A 138 -3.91 6.84 -3.80
C GLU A 138 -4.79 5.58 -3.76
N THR A 139 -4.56 4.67 -2.81
CA THR A 139 -5.41 3.49 -2.60
C THR A 139 -6.85 3.90 -2.29
N GLN A 140 -7.04 4.85 -1.36
CA GLN A 140 -8.39 5.33 -1.04
C GLN A 140 -9.05 6.03 -2.23
N GLU A 141 -8.30 6.79 -3.01
CA GLU A 141 -8.80 7.43 -4.23
C GLU A 141 -9.30 6.38 -5.23
N VAL A 142 -8.51 5.33 -5.50
CA VAL A 142 -8.92 4.20 -6.35
C VAL A 142 -10.17 3.51 -5.82
N LEU A 143 -10.27 3.28 -4.52
CA LEU A 143 -11.42 2.62 -3.92
C LEU A 143 -12.68 3.49 -3.97
N LEU A 144 -12.56 4.77 -3.67
CA LEU A 144 -13.70 5.66 -3.43
C LEU A 144 -14.19 6.38 -4.69
N SER A 145 -13.32 6.67 -5.67
CA SER A 145 -13.74 7.31 -6.92
C SER A 145 -14.72 6.43 -7.69
N SER A 146 -15.62 7.07 -8.43
CA SER A 146 -16.60 6.35 -9.23
C SER A 146 -15.95 5.59 -10.40
N PRO A 147 -16.58 4.54 -10.94
CA PRO A 147 -16.08 3.87 -12.14
C PRO A 147 -15.92 4.79 -13.34
N SER A 148 -16.75 5.81 -13.48
CA SER A 148 -16.65 6.83 -14.53
C SER A 148 -15.41 7.73 -14.38
N GLU A 149 -14.84 7.81 -13.18
CA GLU A 149 -13.62 8.56 -12.85
C GLU A 149 -12.40 7.62 -12.79
N GLY A 150 -12.55 6.35 -13.15
CA GLY A 150 -11.47 5.34 -13.12
C GLY A 150 -11.26 4.67 -11.77
N GLY A 151 -12.15 4.88 -10.81
CA GLY A 151 -12.13 4.22 -9.51
C GLY A 151 -12.97 2.94 -9.47
N LEU A 152 -13.01 2.30 -8.30
CA LEU A 152 -13.78 1.08 -8.07
C LEU A 152 -15.19 1.34 -7.53
N GLY A 153 -15.46 2.55 -7.07
CA GLY A 153 -16.78 2.97 -6.60
C GLY A 153 -17.33 2.13 -5.45
N ILE A 154 -16.48 1.67 -4.54
CA ILE A 154 -16.90 0.80 -3.44
C ILE A 154 -17.93 1.48 -2.54
N GLU A 155 -18.86 0.68 -2.00
CA GLU A 155 -19.92 1.15 -1.11
C GLU A 155 -19.70 0.67 0.34
N HIS A 156 -18.82 -0.30 0.56
CA HIS A 156 -18.50 -0.84 1.87
C HIS A 156 -16.99 -1.00 2.06
N ILE A 157 -16.51 -0.58 3.22
CA ILE A 157 -15.15 -0.85 3.72
C ILE A 157 -15.27 -1.66 4.99
N VAL A 158 -14.56 -2.78 5.06
CA VAL A 158 -14.46 -3.60 6.27
C VAL A 158 -13.01 -3.68 6.69
N GLU A 159 -12.66 -3.03 7.80
CA GLU A 159 -11.34 -3.19 8.40
C GLU A 159 -11.25 -4.53 9.12
N VAL A 160 -10.35 -5.39 8.66
CA VAL A 160 -10.02 -6.67 9.29
C VAL A 160 -8.63 -6.55 9.90
N GLY A 161 -8.52 -6.59 11.23
CA GLY A 161 -7.24 -6.42 11.89
C GLY A 161 -7.27 -6.81 13.36
N LEU A 162 -6.07 -6.89 13.95
CA LEU A 162 -5.86 -7.33 15.33
C LEU A 162 -5.94 -6.18 16.36
N ALA A 163 -5.89 -4.95 15.92
CA ALA A 163 -5.86 -3.78 16.80
C ALA A 163 -7.22 -3.53 17.49
N ASN A 164 -7.17 -3.15 18.76
CA ASN A 164 -8.37 -2.77 19.51
C ASN A 164 -8.93 -1.39 19.07
N SER A 165 -8.15 -0.62 18.32
CA SER A 165 -8.56 0.70 17.82
C SER A 165 -8.64 0.66 16.29
N PRO A 166 -9.78 1.05 15.71
CA PRO A 166 -9.97 1.09 14.27
C PRO A 166 -9.07 2.19 13.67
N THR A 167 -7.99 1.79 13.01
CA THR A 167 -7.04 2.73 12.41
C THR A 167 -7.41 3.05 10.96
N LEU A 168 -7.58 2.02 10.13
CA LEU A 168 -7.88 2.19 8.72
C LEU A 168 -9.33 2.66 8.52
N ALA A 169 -10.27 2.16 9.31
CA ALA A 169 -11.65 2.62 9.32
C ALA A 169 -11.75 4.12 9.67
N ASN A 170 -10.99 4.59 10.67
CA ASN A 170 -10.95 6.01 11.02
C ASN A 170 -10.32 6.86 9.91
N LEU A 171 -9.26 6.37 9.24
CA LEU A 171 -8.65 7.06 8.11
C LEU A 171 -9.63 7.15 6.94
N ALA A 172 -10.31 6.06 6.59
CA ALA A 172 -11.34 6.05 5.55
C ALA A 172 -12.48 7.02 5.86
N THR A 173 -12.99 7.01 7.10
CA THR A 173 -14.03 7.94 7.56
C THR A 173 -13.59 9.41 7.43
N ASN A 174 -12.33 9.72 7.73
CA ASN A 174 -11.80 11.07 7.57
C ASN A 174 -11.65 11.44 6.09
N THR A 175 -11.22 10.53 5.23
CA THR A 175 -11.13 10.75 3.78
C THR A 175 -12.51 11.03 3.17
N LEU A 176 -13.55 10.31 3.58
CA LEU A 176 -14.92 10.53 3.12
C LEU A 176 -15.50 11.90 3.48
N ARG A 177 -14.90 12.62 4.44
CA ARG A 177 -15.28 14.01 4.79
C ARG A 177 -14.65 15.06 3.87
N LEU A 178 -13.72 14.66 3.02
CA LEU A 178 -13.07 15.60 2.09
C LEU A 178 -14.03 16.01 0.97
N PRO A 179 -13.92 17.26 0.46
CA PRO A 179 -14.84 17.77 -0.55
C PRO A 179 -14.95 16.92 -1.82
N GLN A 180 -13.85 16.30 -2.27
CA GLN A 180 -13.82 15.45 -3.46
C GLN A 180 -14.64 14.15 -3.29
N HIS A 181 -14.94 13.75 -2.05
CA HIS A 181 -15.78 12.58 -1.75
C HIS A 181 -17.18 12.97 -1.25
N ALA A 182 -17.54 14.27 -1.32
CA ALA A 182 -18.86 14.75 -0.93
C ALA A 182 -19.95 14.05 -1.76
N GLY A 183 -20.94 13.48 -1.10
CA GLY A 183 -22.01 12.71 -1.76
C GLY A 183 -21.74 11.23 -1.97
N ARG A 184 -20.54 10.72 -1.63
CA ARG A 184 -20.28 9.27 -1.60
C ARG A 184 -20.91 8.64 -0.36
N HIS A 185 -21.75 7.62 -0.56
CA HIS A 185 -22.38 6.86 0.52
C HIS A 185 -21.60 5.56 0.73
N VAL A 186 -20.57 5.60 1.56
CA VAL A 186 -19.72 4.43 1.87
C VAL A 186 -19.89 4.09 3.34
N THR A 187 -20.26 2.84 3.62
CA THR A 187 -20.36 2.32 4.99
C THR A 187 -19.00 1.77 5.41
N VAL A 188 -18.52 2.20 6.56
CA VAL A 188 -17.22 1.78 7.10
C VAL A 188 -17.42 0.96 8.35
N HIS A 189 -16.96 -0.29 8.33
CA HIS A 189 -17.06 -1.26 9.41
C HIS A 189 -15.68 -1.62 9.97
N ASN A 190 -15.65 -2.06 11.21
CA ASN A 190 -14.51 -2.72 11.82
C ASN A 190 -14.93 -4.11 12.29
N ALA A 191 -14.40 -5.16 11.68
CA ALA A 191 -14.84 -6.54 11.91
C ALA A 191 -14.72 -7.04 13.36
N ARG A 192 -14.01 -6.32 14.22
CA ARG A 192 -13.86 -6.65 15.65
C ARG A 192 -14.84 -5.91 16.55
N ARG A 193 -15.29 -4.73 16.13
CA ARG A 193 -16.15 -3.86 16.94
C ARG A 193 -17.62 -3.95 16.54
N ASP A 194 -17.90 -4.10 15.26
CA ASP A 194 -19.22 -4.13 14.65
C ASP A 194 -19.64 -5.59 14.37
#